data_21a43bd5d7f0f9e44830e9795cb93a1a
#
_entry.id   21a43bd5d7f0f9e44830e9795cb93a1a
#
_cell.length_a   1.000
_cell.length_b   1.000
_cell.length_c   1.000
_cell.angle_alpha   90.00
_cell.angle_beta   90.00
_cell.angle_gamma   90.00
#
_symmetry.space_group_name_H-M   'P 1'
#
loop_
_entity.id
_entity.type
_entity.pdbx_description
1 polymer ?
#
loop_
_entity_poly.entity_id
_entity_poly.type
_entity_poly.pdbx_seq_one_letter_code
_entity_poly.pdbx_strand_id
1 'polypeptide(L)'
;MPGQGFDMNELMRQAQQMQTQMAQAQEQLAHETVEASAGGGLVTVKATGTGEITEIKIDPKAIDPDDPEMLEDVVLAAVNEALRSAQNLAQSKLGGLAGGLGLPGL
;
A
#
# COMPACT_ATOMS: atom_id res chain seq x y z
N MET A 1 -35.85 14.19 23.24
CA MET A 1 -36.71 13.12 22.81
C MET A 1 -35.98 11.80 22.80
N PRO A 2 -36.47 10.89 23.53
CA PRO A 2 -35.83 9.58 23.56
C PRO A 2 -35.85 8.95 22.17
N GLY A 3 -34.75 8.31 21.81
CA GLY A 3 -34.64 7.60 20.57
C GLY A 3 -34.40 8.48 19.37
N GLN A 4 -34.39 9.77 19.55
CA GLN A 4 -34.14 10.63 18.43
C GLN A 4 -32.69 10.88 18.27
N GLY A 5 -32.20 10.50 17.21
CA GLY A 5 -30.87 10.86 16.85
C GLY A 5 -29.77 10.06 17.51
N PHE A 6 -30.01 9.32 18.55
CA PHE A 6 -28.92 8.55 19.14
C PHE A 6 -29.37 7.16 19.56
N ASP A 7 -28.93 6.17 18.78
CA ASP A 7 -29.12 4.76 19.09
C ASP A 7 -27.75 4.13 19.30
N MET A 8 -27.45 3.77 20.53
CA MET A 8 -26.16 3.19 20.88
C MET A 8 -25.92 1.87 20.16
N ASN A 9 -26.94 1.04 20.05
CA ASN A 9 -26.80 -0.24 19.36
C ASN A 9 -26.47 -0.06 17.88
N GLU A 10 -27.14 0.90 17.24
CA GLU A 10 -26.89 1.21 15.85
C GLU A 10 -25.48 1.76 15.66
N LEU A 11 -25.05 2.63 16.56
CA LEU A 11 -23.72 3.20 16.50
C LEU A 11 -22.65 2.12 16.64
N MET A 12 -22.83 1.20 17.59
CA MET A 12 -21.90 0.11 17.80
C MET A 12 -21.85 -0.83 16.60
N ARG A 13 -23.01 -1.07 15.96
CA ARG A 13 -23.06 -1.90 14.78
C ARG A 13 -22.29 -1.26 13.63
N GLN A 14 -22.45 0.05 13.43
CA GLN A 14 -21.73 0.77 12.41
C GLN A 14 -20.22 0.74 12.65
N ALA A 15 -19.82 0.88 13.91
CA ALA A 15 -18.42 0.81 14.27
C ALA A 15 -17.83 -0.57 13.96
N GLN A 16 -18.58 -1.63 14.25
CA GLN A 16 -18.14 -2.98 13.93
C GLN A 16 -18.04 -3.22 12.44
N GLN A 17 -18.99 -2.69 11.66
CA GLN A 17 -18.93 -2.78 10.20
C GLN A 17 -17.71 -2.08 9.65
N MET A 18 -17.38 -0.90 10.19
CA MET A 18 -16.20 -0.17 9.78
C MET A 18 -14.94 -0.96 10.07
N GLN A 19 -14.83 -1.55 11.27
CA GLN A 19 -13.69 -2.38 11.61
C GLN A 19 -13.55 -3.58 10.67
N THR A 20 -14.66 -4.21 10.34
CA THR A 20 -14.66 -5.33 9.42
C THR A 20 -14.20 -4.89 8.04
N GLN A 21 -14.69 -3.77 7.54
CA GLN A 21 -14.29 -3.24 6.25
C GLN A 21 -12.80 -2.88 6.22
N MET A 22 -12.31 -2.28 7.30
CA MET A 22 -10.89 -1.95 7.40
C MET A 22 -10.04 -3.21 7.41
N ALA A 23 -10.44 -4.22 8.16
CA ALA A 23 -9.71 -5.48 8.21
C ALA A 23 -9.69 -6.15 6.84
N GLN A 24 -10.82 -6.14 6.13
CA GLN A 24 -10.89 -6.69 4.78
C GLN A 24 -10.02 -5.91 3.80
N ALA A 25 -9.99 -4.59 3.93
CA ALA A 25 -9.15 -3.76 3.07
C ALA A 25 -7.67 -4.05 3.31
N GLN A 26 -7.26 -4.21 4.58
CA GLN A 26 -5.89 -4.56 4.91
C GLN A 26 -5.52 -5.95 4.37
N GLU A 27 -6.42 -6.91 4.50
CA GLU A 27 -6.19 -8.24 3.96
C GLU A 27 -6.04 -8.21 2.44
N GLN A 28 -6.89 -7.47 1.75
CA GLN A 28 -6.79 -7.31 0.31
C GLN A 28 -5.47 -6.68 -0.09
N LEU A 29 -5.05 -5.63 0.64
CA LEU A 29 -3.78 -4.96 0.37
C LEU A 29 -2.59 -5.90 0.54
N ALA A 30 -2.67 -6.81 1.51
CA ALA A 30 -1.60 -7.79 1.74
C ALA A 30 -1.43 -8.76 0.56
N HIS A 31 -2.50 -8.94 -0.23
CA HIS A 31 -2.49 -9.84 -1.40
C HIS A 31 -2.33 -9.10 -2.72
N GLU A 32 -2.40 -7.79 -2.72
CA GLU A 32 -2.15 -7.00 -3.91
C GLU A 32 -0.68 -6.65 -4.02
N THR A 33 -0.17 -6.65 -5.24
CA THR A 33 1.24 -6.42 -5.51
C THR A 33 1.42 -5.20 -6.39
N VAL A 34 2.38 -4.37 -6.02
CA VAL A 34 2.86 -3.28 -6.87
C VAL A 34 4.28 -3.58 -7.31
N GLU A 35 4.68 -2.99 -8.41
CA GLU A 35 6.01 -3.21 -8.98
C GLU A 35 6.61 -1.87 -9.37
N ALA A 36 7.90 -1.72 -9.11
CA ALA A 36 8.64 -0.54 -9.49
C ALA A 36 10.01 -0.95 -9.99
N SER A 37 10.62 -0.10 -10.81
CA SER A 37 11.94 -0.36 -11.32
C SER A 37 12.77 0.91 -11.32
N ALA A 38 14.08 0.74 -11.39
CA ALA A 38 15.04 1.84 -11.46
C ALA A 38 16.21 1.43 -12.35
N GLY A 39 17.01 2.43 -12.73
CA GLY A 39 18.19 2.19 -13.57
C GLY A 39 17.81 1.74 -14.97
N GLY A 40 16.68 2.24 -15.51
CA GLY A 40 16.24 1.84 -16.83
C GLY A 40 15.76 0.40 -16.90
N GLY A 41 15.24 -0.13 -15.79
CA GLY A 41 14.75 -1.49 -15.71
C GLY A 41 15.77 -2.51 -15.24
N LEU A 42 16.95 -2.05 -14.82
CA LEU A 42 17.99 -2.96 -14.34
C LEU A 42 17.63 -3.62 -13.03
N VAL A 43 16.87 -2.92 -12.18
CA VAL A 43 16.41 -3.47 -10.91
C VAL A 43 14.91 -3.29 -10.84
N THR A 44 14.19 -4.38 -10.55
CA THR A 44 12.74 -4.38 -10.40
C THR A 44 12.41 -4.93 -9.02
N VAL A 45 11.49 -4.24 -8.31
CA VAL A 45 11.10 -4.59 -6.96
C VAL A 45 9.60 -4.74 -6.89
N LYS A 46 9.14 -5.80 -6.23
CA LYS A 46 7.72 -6.00 -5.95
C LYS A 46 7.46 -5.85 -4.46
N ALA A 47 6.33 -5.21 -4.15
CA ALA A 47 5.89 -5.02 -2.78
C ALA A 47 4.40 -5.28 -2.68
N THR A 48 3.95 -5.70 -1.50
CA THR A 48 2.52 -5.78 -1.23
C THR A 48 1.97 -4.39 -0.92
N GLY A 49 0.63 -4.26 -0.99
CA GLY A 49 -0.02 -3.01 -0.62
C GLY A 49 0.16 -2.61 0.84
N THR A 50 0.59 -3.54 1.69
CA THR A 50 0.92 -3.24 3.09
C THR A 50 2.38 -2.82 3.30
N GLY A 51 3.18 -2.79 2.22
CA GLY A 51 4.56 -2.31 2.30
C GLY A 51 5.59 -3.39 2.56
N GLU A 52 5.29 -4.63 2.24
CA GLU A 52 6.24 -5.72 2.36
C GLU A 52 6.90 -5.99 1.02
N ILE A 53 8.23 -5.96 0.99
CA ILE A 53 8.99 -6.30 -0.21
C ILE A 53 8.98 -7.81 -0.38
N THR A 54 8.52 -8.28 -1.54
CA THR A 54 8.38 -9.71 -1.81
C THR A 54 9.37 -10.22 -2.84
N GLU A 55 9.91 -9.35 -3.68
CA GLU A 55 10.84 -9.79 -4.71
C GLU A 55 11.73 -8.63 -5.14
N ILE A 56 13.00 -8.93 -5.37
CA ILE A 56 13.93 -8.02 -5.98
C ILE A 56 14.61 -8.77 -7.13
N LYS A 57 14.46 -8.25 -8.35
CA LYS A 57 15.13 -8.80 -9.52
C LYS A 57 16.21 -7.83 -9.99
N ILE A 58 17.40 -8.36 -10.17
CA ILE A 58 18.56 -7.59 -10.61
C ILE A 58 19.02 -8.16 -11.94
N ASP A 59 19.02 -7.32 -13.00
CA ASP A 59 19.59 -7.70 -14.27
C ASP A 59 21.10 -7.85 -14.09
N PRO A 60 21.69 -8.94 -14.60
CA PRO A 60 23.16 -9.13 -14.50
C PRO A 60 23.97 -7.96 -15.04
N LYS A 61 23.40 -7.19 -15.98
CA LYS A 61 24.08 -6.00 -16.50
C LYS A 61 24.30 -4.91 -15.46
N ALA A 62 23.50 -4.94 -14.38
CA ALA A 62 23.65 -3.97 -13.29
C ALA A 62 24.78 -4.34 -12.34
N ILE A 63 25.31 -5.55 -12.44
CA ILE A 63 26.31 -6.06 -11.50
C ILE A 63 27.70 -5.81 -12.10
N ASP A 64 28.32 -4.78 -11.57
CA ASP A 64 29.72 -4.42 -11.93
C ASP A 64 30.57 -4.53 -10.67
N PRO A 65 31.48 -5.53 -10.59
CA PRO A 65 32.30 -5.70 -9.40
C PRO A 65 33.18 -4.50 -9.09
N ASP A 66 33.47 -3.67 -10.10
CA ASP A 66 34.29 -2.48 -9.92
C ASP A 66 33.47 -1.27 -9.44
N ASP A 67 32.14 -1.37 -9.46
CA ASP A 67 31.29 -0.25 -9.06
C ASP A 67 30.06 -0.76 -8.29
N PRO A 68 30.24 -1.30 -7.07
CA PRO A 68 29.14 -1.80 -6.29
C PRO A 68 28.20 -0.68 -5.81
N GLU A 69 28.69 0.55 -5.68
CA GLU A 69 27.87 1.68 -5.23
C GLU A 69 26.75 1.98 -6.22
N MET A 70 27.01 1.82 -7.51
CA MET A 70 25.97 2.03 -8.51
C MET A 70 24.80 1.07 -8.26
N LEU A 71 25.09 -0.21 -8.02
CA LEU A 71 24.05 -1.19 -7.75
C LEU A 71 23.28 -0.87 -6.47
N GLU A 72 23.99 -0.47 -5.42
CA GLU A 72 23.39 -0.08 -4.16
C GLU A 72 22.39 1.06 -4.38
N ASP A 73 22.78 2.09 -5.12
CA ASP A 73 21.94 3.25 -5.38
C ASP A 73 20.70 2.88 -6.19
N VAL A 74 20.87 2.04 -7.20
CA VAL A 74 19.75 1.63 -8.05
C VAL A 74 18.76 0.76 -7.26
N VAL A 75 19.25 -0.16 -6.43
CA VAL A 75 18.39 -0.99 -5.58
C VAL A 75 17.62 -0.10 -4.60
N LEU A 76 18.31 0.84 -3.97
CA LEU A 76 17.67 1.77 -3.03
C LEU A 76 16.55 2.56 -3.71
N ALA A 77 16.82 3.07 -4.90
CA ALA A 77 15.82 3.83 -5.66
C ALA A 77 14.60 2.96 -6.00
N ALA A 78 14.84 1.73 -6.45
CA ALA A 78 13.76 0.81 -6.82
C ALA A 78 12.91 0.42 -5.61
N VAL A 79 13.55 0.13 -4.47
CA VAL A 79 12.84 -0.23 -3.24
C VAL A 79 11.99 0.95 -2.76
N ASN A 80 12.55 2.14 -2.72
CA ASN A 80 11.81 3.32 -2.28
C ASN A 80 10.62 3.62 -3.21
N GLU A 81 10.79 3.42 -4.50
CA GLU A 81 9.71 3.62 -5.44
C GLU A 81 8.61 2.58 -5.26
N ALA A 82 8.97 1.32 -5.03
CA ALA A 82 8.00 0.26 -4.76
C ALA A 82 7.21 0.55 -3.49
N LEU A 83 7.87 0.99 -2.42
CA LEU A 83 7.21 1.34 -1.17
C LEU A 83 6.28 2.53 -1.36
N ARG A 84 6.67 3.51 -2.17
CA ARG A 84 5.83 4.66 -2.49
C ARG A 84 4.57 4.23 -3.23
N SER A 85 4.73 3.34 -4.21
CA SER A 85 3.59 2.78 -4.95
C SER A 85 2.66 2.00 -4.03
N ALA A 86 3.20 1.26 -3.08
CA ALA A 86 2.41 0.54 -2.10
C ALA A 86 1.60 1.49 -1.22
N GLN A 87 2.23 2.58 -0.77
CA GLN A 87 1.53 3.61 0.01
C GLN A 87 0.41 4.25 -0.79
N ASN A 88 0.65 4.55 -2.05
CA ASN A 88 -0.37 5.15 -2.92
C ASN A 88 -1.54 4.19 -3.12
N LEU A 89 -1.27 2.90 -3.29
CA LEU A 89 -2.33 1.91 -3.40
C LEU A 89 -3.15 1.84 -2.11
N ALA A 90 -2.47 1.81 -0.96
CA ALA A 90 -3.14 1.76 0.34
C ALA A 90 -4.01 2.99 0.56
N GLN A 91 -3.50 4.17 0.26
CA GLN A 91 -4.26 5.41 0.40
C GLN A 91 -5.47 5.43 -0.52
N SER A 92 -5.31 4.97 -1.74
CA SER A 92 -6.42 4.90 -2.69
C SER A 92 -7.52 3.97 -2.20
N LYS A 93 -7.15 2.81 -1.69
CA LYS A 93 -8.13 1.83 -1.18
C LYS A 93 -8.83 2.35 0.08
N LEU A 94 -8.08 2.89 1.02
CA LEU A 94 -8.64 3.41 2.27
C LEU A 94 -9.42 4.71 2.03
N GLY A 95 -8.96 5.54 1.09
CA GLY A 95 -9.69 6.74 0.69
C GLY A 95 -11.03 6.40 0.06
N GLY A 96 -11.06 5.36 -0.78
CA GLY A 96 -12.30 4.88 -1.37
C GLY A 96 -13.28 4.39 -0.31
N LEU A 97 -12.76 3.73 0.72
CA LEU A 97 -13.58 3.27 1.84
C LEU A 97 -14.17 4.45 2.61
N ALA A 98 -13.34 5.45 2.91
CA ALA A 98 -13.80 6.66 3.58
C ALA A 98 -14.83 7.42 2.73
N GLY A 99 -14.60 7.52 1.42
CA GLY A 99 -15.54 8.12 0.49
C GLY A 99 -16.86 7.38 0.44
N GLY A 100 -16.81 6.05 0.52
CA GLY A 100 -18.01 5.22 0.57
C GLY A 100 -18.85 5.43 1.81
N LEU A 101 -18.27 5.99 2.87
CA LEU A 101 -19.00 6.35 4.08
C LEU A 101 -19.64 7.73 3.98
N GLY A 102 -19.43 8.43 2.88
CA GLY A 102 -20.05 9.74 2.67
C GLY A 102 -19.50 10.84 3.54
N LEU A 103 -18.27 10.75 3.99
CA LEU A 103 -17.68 11.78 4.83
C LEU A 103 -17.37 13.03 4.01
N PRO A 104 -17.87 14.20 4.44
CA PRO A 104 -17.61 15.43 3.69
C PRO A 104 -16.15 15.85 3.81
N GLY A 105 -15.65 16.45 2.75
CA GLY A 105 -14.29 16.95 2.73
C GLY A 105 -13.23 15.93 2.40
N LEU A 106 -13.63 14.74 2.07
CA LEU A 106 -12.70 13.66 1.72
C LEU A 106 -12.71 13.36 0.24
#